data_6cef092ba794ad9111c83c8473ff5047
#
_entry.id   6cef092ba794ad9111c83c8473ff5047
#
_cell.length_a   1.000
_cell.length_b   1.000
_cell.length_c   1.000
_cell.angle_alpha   90.00
_cell.angle_beta   90.00
_cell.angle_gamma   90.00
#
_symmetry.space_group_name_H-M   'P 1'
#
loop_
_entity.id
_entity.type
_entity.pdbx_description
1 polymer ?
#
loop_
_entity_poly.entity_id
_entity_poly.type
_entity_poly.pdbx_seq_one_letter_code
_entity_poly.pdbx_strand_id
1 'polypeptide(L)'
;MSSQASFDHTPLLRVENITKTFGAVQALRGVSFTLERGEILALVGDNGAGKSTLVKIISGVYPPTSGQIYLNGQLCAFDRPAAALAAGIETVYQNLALIEELDVADNVYLGRETTRGGLVGRFLGILDRPAMRQHTAQALNQLHIKIPAPTLAVRRMSGGQRQAIAIGRALTWGRELLILDEPTAALGVDETEQVLRMIEELRDTRGLTFIVISHNMQNVYRIADKVVVLRQGRHVATLRKEETNVEEIVAYITGARESAF
;
A
#
# COMPACT_ATOMS: atom_id res chain seq x y z
N MET A 1 -31.73 -29.00 -14.62
CA MET A 1 -31.20 -27.75 -15.19
C MET A 1 -30.68 -26.94 -14.01
N SER A 2 -29.42 -27.14 -13.66
CA SER A 2 -28.77 -26.46 -12.51
C SER A 2 -28.12 -25.19 -13.05
N SER A 3 -28.70 -24.04 -12.65
CA SER A 3 -28.13 -22.72 -12.90
C SER A 3 -26.86 -22.59 -12.06
N GLN A 4 -25.69 -22.71 -12.68
CA GLN A 4 -24.43 -22.25 -12.10
C GLN A 4 -24.51 -20.72 -12.03
N ALA A 5 -24.72 -20.20 -10.82
CA ALA A 5 -24.49 -18.81 -10.52
C ALA A 5 -22.99 -18.56 -10.72
N SER A 6 -22.62 -17.92 -11.83
CA SER A 6 -21.31 -17.33 -12.01
C SER A 6 -21.20 -16.22 -10.96
N PHE A 7 -20.44 -16.46 -9.91
CA PHE A 7 -19.98 -15.39 -9.03
C PHE A 7 -19.13 -14.48 -9.91
N ASP A 8 -19.66 -13.31 -10.19
CA ASP A 8 -18.98 -12.25 -10.94
C ASP A 8 -17.84 -11.74 -10.05
N HIS A 9 -16.66 -12.38 -10.13
CA HIS A 9 -15.46 -12.02 -9.38
C HIS A 9 -14.87 -10.75 -9.99
N THR A 10 -15.46 -9.60 -9.64
CA THR A 10 -14.90 -8.29 -10.00
C THR A 10 -13.69 -8.02 -9.12
N PRO A 11 -12.47 -7.92 -9.68
CA PRO A 11 -11.27 -7.64 -8.91
C PRO A 11 -11.39 -6.29 -8.20
N LEU A 12 -10.73 -6.16 -7.04
CA LEU A 12 -10.67 -4.88 -6.33
C LEU A 12 -10.02 -3.80 -7.19
N LEU A 13 -8.85 -4.12 -7.75
CA LEU A 13 -8.12 -3.21 -8.63
C LEU A 13 -7.84 -3.91 -9.97
N ARG A 14 -8.13 -3.21 -11.07
CA ARG A 14 -7.74 -3.61 -12.41
C ARG A 14 -7.03 -2.45 -13.11
N VAL A 15 -5.82 -2.72 -13.53
CA VAL A 15 -4.94 -1.79 -14.25
C VAL A 15 -4.82 -2.27 -15.68
N GLU A 16 -5.14 -1.42 -16.67
CA GLU A 16 -5.17 -1.78 -18.09
C GLU A 16 -4.28 -0.87 -18.92
N ASN A 17 -3.27 -1.44 -19.55
CA ASN A 17 -2.40 -0.79 -20.55
C ASN A 17 -1.84 0.56 -20.10
N ILE A 18 -1.49 0.68 -18.81
CA ILE A 18 -0.98 1.94 -18.28
C ILE A 18 0.38 2.27 -18.90
N THR A 19 0.43 3.43 -19.53
CA THR A 19 1.67 4.04 -20.02
C THR A 19 1.97 5.33 -19.28
N LYS A 20 3.26 5.68 -19.21
CA LYS A 20 3.69 6.97 -18.68
C LYS A 20 4.93 7.45 -19.36
N THR A 21 4.88 8.67 -19.91
CA THR A 21 6.01 9.34 -20.55
C THR A 21 6.30 10.65 -19.82
N PHE A 22 7.57 10.92 -19.56
CA PHE A 22 8.08 12.16 -19.01
C PHE A 22 9.09 12.74 -20.03
N GLY A 23 8.68 13.75 -20.80
CA GLY A 23 9.49 14.24 -21.92
C GLY A 23 9.83 13.10 -22.90
N ALA A 24 11.12 12.83 -23.09
CA ALA A 24 11.60 11.75 -23.97
C ALA A 24 11.66 10.36 -23.29
N VAL A 25 11.44 10.27 -21.97
CA VAL A 25 11.57 9.03 -21.21
C VAL A 25 10.22 8.36 -21.05
N GLN A 26 10.07 7.16 -21.63
CA GLN A 26 8.90 6.32 -21.42
C GLN A 26 9.11 5.41 -20.20
N ALA A 27 8.56 5.83 -19.05
CA ALA A 27 8.72 5.14 -17.77
C ALA A 27 7.83 3.91 -17.64
N LEU A 28 6.64 3.90 -18.28
CA LEU A 28 5.76 2.72 -18.35
C LEU A 28 5.31 2.52 -19.80
N ARG A 29 5.21 1.24 -20.21
CA ARG A 29 5.03 0.82 -21.62
C ARG A 29 3.88 -0.16 -21.79
N GLY A 30 2.73 0.08 -21.14
CA GLY A 30 1.55 -0.76 -21.23
C GLY A 30 1.51 -1.82 -20.13
N VAL A 31 1.44 -1.39 -18.86
CA VAL A 31 1.34 -2.29 -17.71
C VAL A 31 -0.12 -2.64 -17.46
N SER A 32 -0.41 -3.96 -17.35
CA SER A 32 -1.75 -4.46 -17.04
C SER A 32 -1.67 -5.56 -15.99
N PHE A 33 -2.53 -5.52 -14.98
CA PHE A 33 -2.71 -6.58 -13.99
C PHE A 33 -4.01 -6.41 -13.23
N THR A 34 -4.40 -7.45 -12.49
CA THR A 34 -5.54 -7.44 -11.56
C THR A 34 -5.10 -7.77 -10.15
N LEU A 35 -5.84 -7.26 -9.18
CA LEU A 35 -5.66 -7.54 -7.76
C LEU A 35 -7.03 -7.86 -7.16
N GLU A 36 -7.14 -9.06 -6.57
CA GLU A 36 -8.38 -9.52 -5.95
C GLU A 36 -8.50 -8.95 -4.51
N ARG A 37 -9.72 -8.99 -3.96
CA ARG A 37 -9.94 -8.60 -2.56
C ARG A 37 -9.26 -9.59 -1.62
N GLY A 38 -8.60 -9.06 -0.59
CA GLY A 38 -7.87 -9.87 0.39
C GLY A 38 -6.59 -10.51 -0.16
N GLU A 39 -6.11 -10.10 -1.33
CA GLU A 39 -4.88 -10.59 -1.94
C GLU A 39 -3.69 -9.66 -1.60
N ILE A 40 -2.53 -10.24 -1.37
CA ILE A 40 -1.25 -9.52 -1.30
C ILE A 40 -0.54 -9.67 -2.64
N LEU A 41 -0.47 -8.58 -3.41
CA LEU A 41 0.30 -8.52 -4.64
C LEU A 41 1.67 -7.91 -4.38
N ALA A 42 2.73 -8.64 -4.69
CA ALA A 42 4.07 -8.08 -4.72
C ALA A 42 4.38 -7.47 -6.09
N LEU A 43 4.81 -6.21 -6.10
CA LEU A 43 5.29 -5.52 -7.30
C LEU A 43 6.81 -5.45 -7.26
N VAL A 44 7.46 -6.25 -8.11
CA VAL A 44 8.91 -6.43 -8.10
C VAL A 44 9.55 -6.02 -9.43
N GLY A 45 10.88 -5.87 -9.44
CA GLY A 45 11.68 -5.47 -10.59
C GLY A 45 12.89 -4.65 -10.18
N ASP A 46 13.84 -4.45 -11.09
CA ASP A 46 15.04 -3.65 -10.85
C ASP A 46 14.76 -2.17 -10.60
N ASN A 47 15.80 -1.45 -10.18
CA ASN A 47 15.76 0.01 -10.12
C ASN A 47 15.50 0.58 -11.52
N GLY A 48 14.57 1.53 -11.61
CA GLY A 48 14.13 2.06 -12.90
C GLY A 48 13.14 1.19 -13.68
N ALA A 49 12.69 0.04 -13.15
CA ALA A 49 11.70 -0.81 -13.81
C ALA A 49 10.30 -0.19 -13.94
N GLY A 50 10.03 0.95 -13.27
CA GLY A 50 8.75 1.64 -13.35
C GLY A 50 7.84 1.47 -12.13
N LYS A 51 8.24 0.71 -11.10
CA LYS A 51 7.44 0.42 -9.89
C LYS A 51 6.90 1.68 -9.23
N SER A 52 7.78 2.59 -8.83
CA SER A 52 7.38 3.84 -8.15
C SER A 52 6.55 4.76 -9.06
N THR A 53 6.74 4.71 -10.38
CA THR A 53 5.89 5.45 -11.33
C THR A 53 4.48 4.89 -11.34
N LEU A 54 4.35 3.56 -11.39
CA LEU A 54 3.06 2.87 -11.36
C LEU A 54 2.31 3.15 -10.04
N VAL A 55 3.00 3.04 -8.89
CA VAL A 55 2.43 3.38 -7.59
C VAL A 55 1.94 4.82 -7.54
N LYS A 56 2.74 5.78 -8.02
CA LYS A 56 2.35 7.19 -8.08
C LYS A 56 1.15 7.45 -9.00
N ILE A 57 0.93 6.63 -10.01
CA ILE A 57 -0.27 6.70 -10.85
C ILE A 57 -1.49 6.15 -10.10
N ILE A 58 -1.37 4.97 -9.48
CA ILE A 58 -2.46 4.36 -8.70
C ILE A 58 -2.85 5.24 -7.51
N SER A 59 -1.88 5.90 -6.87
CA SER A 59 -2.10 6.83 -5.76
C SER A 59 -2.49 8.27 -6.18
N GLY A 60 -2.67 8.53 -7.49
CA GLY A 60 -3.14 9.83 -7.99
C GLY A 60 -2.11 10.95 -7.95
N VAL A 61 -0.81 10.64 -7.77
CA VAL A 61 0.27 11.65 -7.83
C VAL A 61 0.54 12.07 -9.26
N TYR A 62 0.43 11.13 -10.21
CA TYR A 62 0.57 11.40 -11.63
C TYR A 62 -0.62 10.82 -12.40
N PRO A 63 -1.20 11.54 -13.36
CA PRO A 63 -2.10 10.92 -14.33
C PRO A 63 -1.28 10.00 -15.26
N PRO A 64 -1.85 8.88 -15.74
CA PRO A 64 -1.25 8.08 -16.79
C PRO A 64 -1.19 8.89 -18.10
N THR A 65 -0.29 8.53 -19.01
CA THR A 65 -0.32 9.06 -20.40
C THR A 65 -1.43 8.39 -21.21
N SER A 66 -1.62 7.08 -21.01
CA SER A 66 -2.75 6.31 -21.54
C SER A 66 -3.01 5.09 -20.67
N GLY A 67 -4.11 4.39 -20.93
CA GLY A 67 -4.57 3.25 -20.14
C GLY A 67 -5.64 3.64 -19.13
N GLN A 68 -6.14 2.67 -18.39
CA GLN A 68 -7.28 2.84 -17.49
C GLN A 68 -7.05 2.10 -16.18
N ILE A 69 -7.62 2.66 -15.10
CA ILE A 69 -7.64 2.04 -13.77
C ILE A 69 -9.10 1.86 -13.38
N TYR A 70 -9.43 0.67 -12.89
CA TYR A 70 -10.74 0.37 -12.34
C TYR A 70 -10.58 -0.05 -10.87
N LEU A 71 -11.41 0.49 -10.02
CA LEU A 71 -11.54 0.09 -8.62
C LEU A 71 -12.97 -0.40 -8.39
N ASN A 72 -13.14 -1.62 -7.88
CA ASN A 72 -14.45 -2.23 -7.71
C ASN A 72 -15.27 -2.29 -9.01
N GLY A 73 -14.61 -2.49 -10.16
CA GLY A 73 -15.22 -2.49 -11.48
C GLY A 73 -15.57 -1.11 -12.04
N GLN A 74 -15.41 -0.04 -11.27
CA GLN A 74 -15.68 1.33 -11.72
C GLN A 74 -14.42 1.98 -12.28
N LEU A 75 -14.54 2.63 -13.44
CA LEU A 75 -13.46 3.40 -14.04
C LEU A 75 -13.10 4.59 -13.13
N CYS A 76 -11.84 4.68 -12.77
CA CYS A 76 -11.30 5.73 -11.92
C CYS A 76 -10.30 6.62 -12.67
N ALA A 77 -10.42 7.93 -12.50
CA ALA A 77 -9.45 8.92 -12.94
C ALA A 77 -8.88 9.63 -11.71
N PHE A 78 -7.74 9.18 -11.22
CA PHE A 78 -7.07 9.80 -10.09
C PHE A 78 -6.18 10.94 -10.59
N ASP A 79 -6.67 12.17 -10.55
CA ASP A 79 -5.96 13.40 -10.93
C ASP A 79 -5.16 14.03 -9.79
N ARG A 80 -5.41 13.57 -8.56
CA ARG A 80 -4.76 14.04 -7.32
C ARG A 80 -4.82 12.97 -6.23
N PRO A 81 -3.87 12.98 -5.27
CA PRO A 81 -3.84 11.98 -4.19
C PRO A 81 -5.13 11.94 -3.35
N ALA A 82 -5.79 13.09 -3.14
CA ALA A 82 -7.04 13.14 -2.41
C ALA A 82 -8.17 12.32 -3.07
N ALA A 83 -8.16 12.17 -4.41
CA ALA A 83 -9.15 11.35 -5.12
C ALA A 83 -8.92 9.85 -4.90
N ALA A 84 -7.66 9.39 -4.98
CA ALA A 84 -7.30 8.00 -4.67
C ALA A 84 -7.61 7.67 -3.19
N LEU A 85 -7.29 8.61 -2.30
CA LEU A 85 -7.57 8.50 -0.87
C LEU A 85 -9.08 8.39 -0.58
N ALA A 86 -9.90 9.22 -1.23
CA ALA A 86 -11.35 9.16 -1.10
C ALA A 86 -11.95 7.86 -1.66
N ALA A 87 -11.30 7.26 -2.66
CA ALA A 87 -11.67 5.97 -3.23
C ALA A 87 -11.22 4.76 -2.36
N GLY A 88 -10.50 4.99 -1.26
CA GLY A 88 -10.05 3.92 -0.36
C GLY A 88 -8.65 3.38 -0.64
N ILE A 89 -7.84 4.06 -1.45
CA ILE A 89 -6.43 3.70 -1.70
C ILE A 89 -5.54 4.57 -0.81
N GLU A 90 -4.72 3.94 0.02
CA GLU A 90 -3.72 4.64 0.85
C GLU A 90 -2.32 4.11 0.53
N THR A 91 -1.32 4.98 0.54
CA THR A 91 0.08 4.61 0.28
C THR A 91 0.95 4.94 1.48
N VAL A 92 1.64 3.94 2.00
CA VAL A 92 2.70 4.09 3.00
C VAL A 92 4.02 4.08 2.25
N TYR A 93 4.64 5.24 2.14
CA TYR A 93 5.92 5.41 1.47
C TYR A 93 7.09 4.99 2.36
N GLN A 94 8.22 4.68 1.77
CA GLN A 94 9.45 4.26 2.45
C GLN A 94 9.88 5.22 3.57
N ASN A 95 9.67 6.53 3.42
CA ASN A 95 9.98 7.53 4.43
C ASN A 95 8.92 7.68 5.52
N LEU A 96 7.90 6.83 5.53
CA LEU A 96 6.75 6.76 6.47
C LEU A 96 5.93 8.06 6.61
N ALA A 97 6.47 9.21 6.23
CA ALA A 97 5.86 10.54 6.40
C ALA A 97 5.32 10.76 7.84
N LEU A 98 6.08 10.35 8.84
CA LEU A 98 5.81 10.60 10.26
C LEU A 98 6.63 11.79 10.73
N ILE A 99 6.05 12.64 11.56
CA ILE A 99 6.73 13.76 12.22
C ILE A 99 7.27 13.23 13.55
N GLU A 100 8.59 13.13 13.66
CA GLU A 100 9.26 12.48 14.79
C GLU A 100 9.04 13.17 16.14
N GLU A 101 8.84 14.48 16.13
CA GLU A 101 8.62 15.30 17.33
C GLU A 101 7.19 15.17 17.87
N LEU A 102 6.23 14.80 17.04
CA LEU A 102 4.84 14.62 17.43
C LEU A 102 4.62 13.25 18.09
N ASP A 103 3.58 13.18 18.93
CA ASP A 103 3.14 11.91 19.49
C ASP A 103 2.41 11.06 18.42
N VAL A 104 2.13 9.79 18.78
CA VAL A 104 1.47 8.86 17.85
C VAL A 104 0.09 9.36 17.44
N ALA A 105 -0.70 9.90 18.37
CA ALA A 105 -2.05 10.38 18.09
C ALA A 105 -2.03 11.59 17.17
N ASP A 106 -1.14 12.54 17.39
CA ASP A 106 -0.97 13.70 16.50
C ASP A 106 -0.54 13.25 15.09
N ASN A 107 0.32 12.23 14.95
CA ASN A 107 0.71 11.65 13.65
C ASN A 107 -0.45 10.92 12.95
N VAL A 108 -1.27 10.17 13.66
CA VAL A 108 -2.44 9.47 13.09
C VAL A 108 -3.47 10.47 12.57
N TYR A 109 -3.64 11.59 13.27
CA TYR A 109 -4.61 12.62 12.91
C TYR A 109 -4.06 13.74 12.02
N LEU A 110 -2.81 13.68 11.60
CA LEU A 110 -2.17 14.72 10.81
C LEU A 110 -2.99 15.06 9.54
N GLY A 111 -3.45 16.32 9.43
CA GLY A 111 -4.33 16.79 8.36
C GLY A 111 -5.80 16.36 8.50
N ARG A 112 -6.16 15.73 9.63
CA ARG A 112 -7.53 15.26 9.95
C ARG A 112 -7.88 15.52 11.41
N GLU A 113 -7.25 16.55 11.99
CA GLU A 113 -7.38 16.89 13.39
C GLU A 113 -8.84 17.20 13.75
N THR A 114 -9.29 16.70 14.90
CA THR A 114 -10.60 17.02 15.46
C THR A 114 -10.51 18.21 16.40
N THR A 115 -11.52 19.10 16.34
CA THR A 115 -11.57 20.29 17.18
C THR A 115 -12.64 20.17 18.25
N ARG A 116 -12.35 20.71 19.43
CA ARG A 116 -13.27 20.77 20.56
C ARG A 116 -14.11 22.03 20.51
N GLY A 117 -15.40 21.93 20.91
CA GLY A 117 -16.28 23.10 21.01
C GLY A 117 -17.04 23.49 19.74
N GLY A 118 -17.28 22.55 18.82
CA GLY A 118 -18.12 22.76 17.63
C GLY A 118 -17.57 23.83 16.68
N LEU A 119 -18.43 24.69 16.15
CA LEU A 119 -18.06 25.74 15.18
C LEU A 119 -17.05 26.75 15.75
N VAL A 120 -17.19 27.11 17.04
CA VAL A 120 -16.28 28.07 17.71
C VAL A 120 -14.90 27.44 17.88
N GLY A 121 -14.80 26.20 18.35
CA GLY A 121 -13.53 25.51 18.51
C GLY A 121 -12.84 25.27 17.16
N ARG A 122 -13.60 24.99 16.10
CA ARG A 122 -13.07 24.88 14.74
C ARG A 122 -12.51 26.20 14.23
N PHE A 123 -13.21 27.31 14.47
CA PHE A 123 -12.73 28.65 14.08
C PHE A 123 -11.46 29.06 14.86
N LEU A 124 -11.39 28.72 16.15
CA LEU A 124 -10.21 29.00 16.99
C LEU A 124 -9.09 27.96 16.87
N GLY A 125 -9.27 26.86 16.10
CA GLY A 125 -8.28 25.83 15.94
C GLY A 125 -7.97 25.03 17.22
N ILE A 126 -8.91 24.94 18.19
CA ILE A 126 -8.70 24.24 19.47
C ILE A 126 -8.85 22.75 19.26
N LEU A 127 -7.73 22.02 19.28
CA LEU A 127 -7.69 20.57 19.05
C LEU A 127 -8.30 19.78 20.23
N ASP A 128 -9.05 18.74 19.93
CA ASP A 128 -9.55 17.76 20.90
C ASP A 128 -8.55 16.60 21.08
N ARG A 129 -7.36 16.92 21.61
CA ARG A 129 -6.30 15.92 21.84
C ARG A 129 -6.73 14.72 22.68
N PRO A 130 -7.53 14.87 23.76
CA PRO A 130 -8.01 13.70 24.50
C PRO A 130 -8.82 12.72 23.65
N ALA A 131 -9.77 13.24 22.83
CA ALA A 131 -10.55 12.40 21.92
C ALA A 131 -9.67 11.75 20.85
N MET A 132 -8.74 12.49 20.25
CA MET A 132 -7.77 11.96 19.27
C MET A 132 -6.94 10.82 19.86
N ARG A 133 -6.39 10.97 21.08
CA ARG A 133 -5.60 9.96 21.78
C ARG A 133 -6.41 8.70 22.09
N GLN A 134 -7.63 8.87 22.60
CA GLN A 134 -8.52 7.76 22.90
C GLN A 134 -8.87 6.96 21.64
N HIS A 135 -9.27 7.63 20.57
CA HIS A 135 -9.59 6.98 19.30
C HIS A 135 -8.38 6.29 18.68
N THR A 136 -7.21 6.94 18.69
CA THR A 136 -5.96 6.32 18.22
C THR A 136 -5.64 5.04 18.99
N ALA A 137 -5.72 5.07 20.34
CA ALA A 137 -5.49 3.89 21.16
C ALA A 137 -6.47 2.76 20.80
N GLN A 138 -7.75 3.07 20.64
CA GLN A 138 -8.77 2.09 20.28
C GLN A 138 -8.51 1.51 18.87
N ALA A 139 -8.22 2.36 17.87
CA ALA A 139 -7.95 1.93 16.50
C ALA A 139 -6.72 1.02 16.43
N LEU A 140 -5.60 1.40 17.06
CA LEU A 140 -4.38 0.60 17.06
C LEU A 140 -4.55 -0.72 17.81
N ASN A 141 -5.29 -0.72 18.94
CA ASN A 141 -5.63 -1.96 19.65
C ASN A 141 -6.50 -2.89 18.82
N GLN A 142 -7.50 -2.36 18.11
CA GLN A 142 -8.33 -3.16 17.21
C GLN A 142 -7.52 -3.78 16.06
N LEU A 143 -6.46 -3.12 15.62
CA LEU A 143 -5.55 -3.62 14.59
C LEU A 143 -4.42 -4.51 15.16
N HIS A 144 -4.47 -4.82 16.47
CA HIS A 144 -3.42 -5.55 17.20
C HIS A 144 -2.02 -4.93 17.11
N ILE A 145 -1.95 -3.64 16.78
CA ILE A 145 -0.70 -2.88 16.69
C ILE A 145 -0.24 -2.48 18.10
N LYS A 146 0.83 -3.11 18.56
CA LYS A 146 1.41 -2.85 19.89
C LYS A 146 2.32 -1.63 19.85
N ILE A 147 1.91 -0.57 20.55
CA ILE A 147 2.72 0.63 20.80
C ILE A 147 2.83 0.88 22.30
N PRO A 148 3.91 1.51 22.80
CA PRO A 148 4.07 1.78 24.22
C PRO A 148 2.98 2.71 24.79
N ALA A 149 2.71 3.82 24.13
CA ALA A 149 1.64 4.76 24.45
C ALA A 149 1.32 5.71 23.29
N PRO A 150 0.04 6.09 23.10
CA PRO A 150 -0.35 7.06 22.04
C PRO A 150 0.23 8.46 22.23
N THR A 151 0.67 8.77 23.46
CA THR A 151 1.26 10.06 23.85
C THR A 151 2.78 10.11 23.71
N LEU A 152 3.41 9.00 23.33
CA LEU A 152 4.86 8.95 23.17
C LEU A 152 5.26 9.52 21.81
N ALA A 153 6.29 10.39 21.80
CA ALA A 153 6.83 10.96 20.58
C ALA A 153 7.43 9.86 19.69
N VAL A 154 7.15 9.91 18.37
CA VAL A 154 7.54 8.88 17.39
C VAL A 154 9.05 8.67 17.33
N ARG A 155 9.87 9.70 17.59
CA ARG A 155 11.35 9.59 17.68
C ARG A 155 11.85 8.57 18.70
N ARG A 156 11.02 8.21 19.71
CA ARG A 156 11.35 7.22 20.75
C ARG A 156 10.94 5.80 20.39
N MET A 157 10.43 5.60 19.20
CA MET A 157 9.95 4.32 18.71
C MET A 157 11.04 3.61 17.90
N SER A 158 11.02 2.27 17.93
CA SER A 158 11.83 1.46 17.03
C SER A 158 11.38 1.61 15.57
N GLY A 159 12.21 1.17 14.62
CA GLY A 159 11.87 1.16 13.19
C GLY A 159 10.58 0.40 12.91
N GLY A 160 10.45 -0.81 13.46
CA GLY A 160 9.25 -1.63 13.32
C GLY A 160 8.00 -1.00 13.95
N GLN A 161 8.13 -0.33 15.09
CA GLN A 161 7.03 0.41 15.71
C GLN A 161 6.61 1.60 14.85
N ARG A 162 7.56 2.35 14.29
CA ARG A 162 7.26 3.45 13.37
C ARG A 162 6.53 2.95 12.11
N GLN A 163 6.97 1.82 11.55
CA GLN A 163 6.30 1.18 10.43
C GLN A 163 4.86 0.77 10.78
N ALA A 164 4.68 0.14 11.94
CA ALA A 164 3.36 -0.25 12.43
C ALA A 164 2.42 0.96 12.64
N ILE A 165 2.95 2.08 13.15
CA ILE A 165 2.19 3.33 13.30
C ILE A 165 1.78 3.88 11.93
N ALA A 166 2.67 3.86 10.93
CA ALA A 166 2.35 4.35 9.58
C ALA A 166 1.26 3.50 8.91
N ILE A 167 1.32 2.17 9.06
CA ILE A 167 0.27 1.26 8.60
C ILE A 167 -1.02 1.49 9.39
N GLY A 168 -0.94 1.60 10.72
CA GLY A 168 -2.08 1.88 11.58
C GLY A 168 -2.77 3.20 11.24
N ARG A 169 -2.00 4.26 10.95
CA ARG A 169 -2.52 5.53 10.44
C ARG A 169 -3.33 5.34 9.16
N ALA A 170 -2.78 4.59 8.20
CA ALA A 170 -3.47 4.31 6.96
C ALA A 170 -4.80 3.58 7.18
N LEU A 171 -4.83 2.60 8.09
CA LEU A 171 -5.99 1.76 8.36
C LEU A 171 -7.06 2.44 9.23
N THR A 172 -6.68 3.38 10.09
CA THR A 172 -7.61 4.10 10.98
C THR A 172 -8.75 4.78 10.22
N TRP A 173 -8.55 5.08 8.94
CA TRP A 173 -9.50 5.79 8.10
C TRP A 173 -10.27 4.89 7.12
N GLY A 174 -10.31 3.58 7.35
CA GLY A 174 -11.16 2.63 6.61
C GLY A 174 -10.75 2.45 5.15
N ARG A 175 -9.51 2.02 4.91
CA ARG A 175 -8.98 1.78 3.56
C ARG A 175 -9.21 0.33 3.12
N GLU A 176 -9.47 0.15 1.82
CA GLU A 176 -9.65 -1.17 1.21
C GLU A 176 -8.35 -1.69 0.60
N LEU A 177 -7.54 -0.77 0.05
CA LEU A 177 -6.26 -1.06 -0.60
C LEU A 177 -5.13 -0.27 0.04
N LEU A 178 -4.13 -0.97 0.55
CA LEU A 178 -2.88 -0.39 1.04
C LEU A 178 -1.74 -0.69 0.08
N ILE A 179 -1.02 0.36 -0.31
CA ILE A 179 0.24 0.24 -1.05
C ILE A 179 1.38 0.49 -0.06
N LEU A 180 2.25 -0.51 0.10
CA LEU A 180 3.39 -0.45 1.01
C LEU A 180 4.69 -0.40 0.17
N ASP A 181 5.36 0.75 0.19
CA ASP A 181 6.60 0.95 -0.57
C ASP A 181 7.79 0.66 0.35
N GLU A 182 8.46 -0.47 0.13
CA GLU A 182 9.61 -0.97 0.90
C GLU A 182 9.35 -1.05 2.43
N PRO A 183 8.30 -1.75 2.88
CA PRO A 183 7.85 -1.70 4.27
C PRO A 183 8.84 -2.28 5.29
N THR A 184 9.86 -3.01 4.83
CA THR A 184 10.88 -3.63 5.67
C THR A 184 12.28 -3.08 5.43
N ALA A 185 12.41 -2.03 4.61
CA ALA A 185 13.71 -1.40 4.36
C ALA A 185 14.27 -0.79 5.65
N ALA A 186 15.57 -1.00 5.89
CA ALA A 186 16.30 -0.49 7.06
C ALA A 186 15.79 -1.01 8.43
N LEU A 187 15.05 -2.12 8.46
CA LEU A 187 14.65 -2.82 9.68
C LEU A 187 15.59 -3.99 9.98
N GLY A 188 15.79 -4.28 11.26
CA GLY A 188 16.45 -5.50 11.71
C GLY A 188 15.61 -6.75 11.41
N VAL A 189 16.19 -7.94 11.61
CA VAL A 189 15.53 -9.22 11.29
C VAL A 189 14.23 -9.38 12.08
N ASP A 190 14.25 -9.15 13.39
CA ASP A 190 13.08 -9.30 14.26
C ASP A 190 11.97 -8.29 13.93
N GLU A 191 12.35 -7.04 13.61
CA GLU A 191 11.42 -5.99 13.23
C GLU A 191 10.77 -6.29 11.86
N THR A 192 11.56 -6.78 10.90
CA THR A 192 11.06 -7.24 9.60
C THR A 192 10.02 -8.33 9.79
N GLU A 193 10.33 -9.34 10.61
CA GLU A 193 9.43 -10.45 10.92
C GLU A 193 8.11 -9.97 11.53
N GLN A 194 8.16 -9.02 12.45
CA GLN A 194 6.96 -8.44 13.07
C GLN A 194 6.10 -7.70 12.06
N VAL A 195 6.71 -6.91 11.15
CA VAL A 195 5.97 -6.17 10.11
C VAL A 195 5.32 -7.13 9.10
N LEU A 196 6.03 -8.17 8.66
CA LEU A 196 5.47 -9.16 7.73
C LEU A 196 4.30 -9.92 8.35
N ARG A 197 4.43 -10.38 9.60
CA ARG A 197 3.32 -11.04 10.34
C ARG A 197 2.11 -10.11 10.50
N MET A 198 2.33 -8.83 10.78
CA MET A 198 1.25 -7.87 10.88
C MET A 198 0.49 -7.71 9.55
N ILE A 199 1.19 -7.68 8.41
CA ILE A 199 0.56 -7.60 7.08
C ILE A 199 -0.27 -8.86 6.81
N GLU A 200 0.28 -10.07 7.10
CA GLU A 200 -0.43 -11.34 6.98
C GLU A 200 -1.68 -11.38 7.87
N GLU A 201 -1.56 -11.00 9.15
CA GLU A 201 -2.67 -10.97 10.10
C GLU A 201 -3.78 -9.99 9.66
N LEU A 202 -3.42 -8.82 9.18
CA LEU A 202 -4.38 -7.83 8.68
C LEU A 202 -5.12 -8.32 7.43
N ARG A 203 -4.44 -9.01 6.50
CA ARG A 203 -5.09 -9.68 5.37
C ARG A 203 -6.07 -10.75 5.87
N ASP A 204 -5.60 -11.67 6.72
CA ASP A 204 -6.37 -12.86 7.11
C ASP A 204 -7.56 -12.53 8.01
N THR A 205 -7.41 -11.58 8.94
CA THR A 205 -8.46 -11.23 9.92
C THR A 205 -9.40 -10.12 9.45
N ARG A 206 -8.94 -9.24 8.55
CA ARG A 206 -9.68 -8.05 8.10
C ARG A 206 -10.02 -8.07 6.61
N GLY A 207 -9.53 -9.04 5.86
CA GLY A 207 -9.70 -9.09 4.40
C GLY A 207 -9.08 -7.92 3.67
N LEU A 208 -8.03 -7.30 4.25
CA LEU A 208 -7.37 -6.15 3.64
C LEU A 208 -6.55 -6.58 2.43
N THR A 209 -6.52 -5.72 1.43
CA THR A 209 -5.81 -5.95 0.18
C THR A 209 -4.54 -5.12 0.15
N PHE A 210 -3.45 -5.70 -0.32
CA PHE A 210 -2.14 -5.03 -0.32
C PHE A 210 -1.45 -5.09 -1.68
N ILE A 211 -0.75 -3.99 -2.02
CA ILE A 211 0.34 -3.99 -2.99
C ILE A 211 1.62 -3.73 -2.19
N VAL A 212 2.57 -4.66 -2.23
CA VAL A 212 3.84 -4.55 -1.53
C VAL A 212 4.96 -4.42 -2.54
N ILE A 213 5.71 -3.32 -2.47
CA ILE A 213 6.94 -3.15 -3.25
C ILE A 213 8.11 -3.54 -2.35
N SER A 214 8.93 -4.47 -2.79
CA SER A 214 10.17 -4.82 -2.09
C SER A 214 11.21 -5.36 -3.06
N HIS A 215 12.48 -5.17 -2.71
CA HIS A 215 13.63 -5.76 -3.37
C HIS A 215 14.13 -7.04 -2.65
N ASN A 216 13.61 -7.34 -1.47
CA ASN A 216 13.91 -8.59 -0.75
C ASN A 216 12.95 -9.69 -1.20
N MET A 217 13.44 -10.54 -2.10
CA MET A 217 12.62 -11.60 -2.71
C MET A 217 12.17 -12.68 -1.73
N GLN A 218 12.91 -12.93 -0.65
CA GLN A 218 12.48 -13.88 0.38
C GLN A 218 11.26 -13.35 1.14
N ASN A 219 11.28 -12.07 1.53
CA ASN A 219 10.14 -11.43 2.18
C ASN A 219 8.92 -11.38 1.26
N VAL A 220 9.14 -11.04 -0.02
CA VAL A 220 8.10 -11.03 -1.06
C VAL A 220 7.47 -12.41 -1.19
N TYR A 221 8.27 -13.45 -1.44
CA TYR A 221 7.78 -14.81 -1.63
C TYR A 221 7.03 -15.35 -0.41
N ARG A 222 7.42 -14.92 0.78
CA ARG A 222 6.76 -15.33 2.01
C ARG A 222 5.31 -14.86 2.07
N ILE A 223 5.04 -13.57 1.85
CA ILE A 223 3.73 -12.95 2.13
C ILE A 223 2.84 -12.79 0.91
N ALA A 224 3.40 -12.74 -0.30
CA ALA A 224 2.62 -12.48 -1.50
C ALA A 224 1.83 -13.71 -1.96
N ASP A 225 0.60 -13.49 -2.40
CA ASP A 225 -0.21 -14.49 -3.10
C ASP A 225 0.08 -14.45 -4.60
N LYS A 226 0.42 -13.26 -5.10
CA LYS A 226 0.73 -12.98 -6.52
C LYS A 226 1.92 -12.04 -6.64
N VAL A 227 2.78 -12.28 -7.62
CA VAL A 227 3.93 -11.43 -7.93
C VAL A 227 3.79 -10.89 -9.35
N VAL A 228 3.81 -9.57 -9.48
CA VAL A 228 3.87 -8.86 -10.76
C VAL A 228 5.28 -8.35 -10.96
N VAL A 229 5.92 -8.79 -12.05
CA VAL A 229 7.31 -8.43 -12.37
C VAL A 229 7.33 -7.33 -13.43
N LEU A 230 7.96 -6.22 -13.11
CA LEU A 230 8.25 -5.15 -14.04
C LEU A 230 9.72 -5.15 -14.45
N ARG A 231 9.98 -4.93 -15.75
CA ARG A 231 11.31 -4.73 -16.30
C ARG A 231 11.28 -3.68 -17.41
N GLN A 232 12.10 -2.64 -17.29
CA GLN A 232 12.22 -1.53 -18.28
C GLN A 232 10.85 -0.92 -18.66
N GLY A 233 9.98 -0.71 -17.67
CA GLY A 233 8.66 -0.12 -17.85
C GLY A 233 7.59 -1.08 -18.40
N ARG A 234 7.90 -2.35 -18.61
CA ARG A 234 6.97 -3.38 -19.10
C ARG A 234 6.60 -4.35 -17.99
N HIS A 235 5.39 -4.84 -18.04
CA HIS A 235 4.96 -6.01 -17.30
C HIS A 235 5.49 -7.26 -18.03
N VAL A 236 6.32 -8.06 -17.37
CA VAL A 236 6.97 -9.23 -18.00
C VAL A 236 6.47 -10.56 -17.49
N ALA A 237 5.92 -10.61 -16.27
CA ALA A 237 5.29 -11.81 -15.74
C ALA A 237 4.29 -11.47 -14.62
N THR A 238 3.25 -12.29 -14.50
CA THR A 238 2.42 -12.45 -13.31
C THR A 238 2.55 -13.88 -12.83
N LEU A 239 3.02 -14.05 -11.61
CA LEU A 239 3.32 -15.37 -11.04
C LEU A 239 2.48 -15.58 -9.78
N ARG A 240 1.83 -16.74 -9.64
CA ARG A 240 1.19 -17.14 -8.39
C ARG A 240 2.23 -17.82 -7.49
N LYS A 241 2.14 -17.59 -6.19
CA LYS A 241 3.06 -18.16 -5.20
C LYS A 241 3.16 -19.68 -5.32
N GLU A 242 2.04 -20.34 -5.54
CA GLU A 242 1.93 -21.79 -5.62
C GLU A 242 2.61 -22.41 -6.86
N GLU A 243 2.84 -21.60 -7.90
CA GLU A 243 3.33 -22.01 -9.21
C GLU A 243 4.76 -21.52 -9.50
N THR A 244 5.40 -20.82 -8.56
CA THR A 244 6.71 -20.19 -8.76
C THR A 244 7.64 -20.37 -7.55
N ASN A 245 8.87 -19.91 -7.71
CA ASN A 245 9.88 -19.84 -6.65
C ASN A 245 10.71 -18.56 -6.78
N VAL A 246 11.59 -18.31 -5.78
CA VAL A 246 12.41 -17.09 -5.74
C VAL A 246 13.34 -17.00 -6.94
N GLU A 247 13.93 -18.10 -7.37
CA GLU A 247 14.86 -18.17 -8.50
C GLU A 247 14.18 -17.78 -9.80
N GLU A 248 12.94 -18.23 -10.01
CA GLU A 248 12.16 -17.90 -11.18
C GLU A 248 11.78 -16.41 -11.20
N ILE A 249 11.35 -15.85 -10.06
CA ILE A 249 11.06 -14.41 -9.94
C ILE A 249 12.31 -13.58 -10.31
N VAL A 250 13.47 -13.95 -9.77
CA VAL A 250 14.74 -13.28 -10.07
C VAL A 250 15.12 -13.43 -11.55
N ALA A 251 14.88 -14.59 -12.16
CA ALA A 251 15.14 -14.80 -13.59
C ALA A 251 14.33 -13.85 -14.49
N TYR A 252 13.07 -13.59 -14.17
CA TYR A 252 12.26 -12.57 -14.87
C TYR A 252 12.76 -11.14 -14.63
N ILE A 253 13.14 -10.80 -13.40
CA ILE A 253 13.67 -9.48 -13.04
C ILE A 253 14.94 -9.19 -13.85
N THR A 254 15.88 -10.12 -13.88
CA THR A 254 17.19 -9.96 -14.56
C THR A 254 17.10 -10.13 -16.07
N GLY A 255 16.04 -10.75 -16.59
CA GLY A 255 15.88 -11.07 -17.99
C GLY A 255 16.57 -12.36 -18.44
N ALA A 256 17.00 -13.19 -17.50
CA ALA A 256 17.46 -14.56 -17.77
C ALA A 256 16.30 -15.46 -18.28
N ARG A 257 15.06 -15.06 -17.98
CA ARG A 257 13.84 -15.64 -18.54
C ARG A 257 13.08 -14.56 -19.34
N GLU A 258 12.59 -14.91 -20.53
CA GLU A 258 11.84 -14.01 -21.38
C GLU A 258 10.44 -13.74 -20.80
N SER A 259 9.76 -12.71 -21.34
CA SER A 259 8.40 -12.37 -20.95
C SER A 259 7.46 -13.57 -21.07
N ALA A 260 6.55 -13.72 -20.10
CA ALA A 260 5.52 -14.75 -20.07
C ALA A 260 4.29 -14.36 -20.95
N PHE A 261 4.36 -13.23 -21.71
CA PHE A 261 3.32 -12.69 -22.59
C PHE A 261 3.85 -12.44 -23.99
#